data_f319205a11897285cc281c194b742e8c
#
_entry.id   f319205a11897285cc281c194b742e8c
#
_cell.length_a   1.000
_cell.length_b   1.000
_cell.length_c   1.000
_cell.angle_alpha   90.00
_cell.angle_beta   90.00
_cell.angle_gamma   90.00
#
_symmetry.space_group_name_H-M   'P 1'
#
loop_
_entity.id
_entity.type
_entity.pdbx_description
1 polymer ?
#
loop_
_entity_poly.entity_id
_entity_poly.type
_entity_poly.pdbx_seq_one_letter_code
_entity_poly.pdbx_strand_id
1 'polypeptide(L)'
;MKYADLIAKLTLEEKAGLTSGLDFWHTKAVERLGIPSEMMTDGPHGLRKQESDSDALGLGRSVPATCFPTASALANSWDEALLSDLGRALGEEAVAQGIGMVLGPGVNIKRSPLC
;
A
#
# COMPACT_ATOMS: atom_id res chain seq x y z
N MET A 1 -5.50 20.39 -10.98
CA MET A 1 -5.45 19.15 -10.16
C MET A 1 -6.34 18.11 -10.85
N LYS A 2 -5.85 16.88 -11.09
CA LYS A 2 -6.53 15.87 -11.94
C LYS A 2 -7.96 15.51 -11.48
N TYR A 3 -8.26 15.59 -10.19
CA TYR A 3 -9.54 15.20 -9.59
C TYR A 3 -10.26 16.35 -8.87
N ALA A 4 -10.00 17.61 -9.24
CA ALA A 4 -10.57 18.79 -8.57
C ALA A 4 -12.11 18.76 -8.53
N ASP A 5 -12.76 18.43 -9.65
CA ASP A 5 -14.21 18.37 -9.75
C ASP A 5 -14.83 17.23 -8.91
N LEU A 6 -14.13 16.11 -8.80
CA LEU A 6 -14.56 15.02 -7.93
C LEU A 6 -14.44 15.41 -6.46
N ILE A 7 -13.32 16.02 -6.08
CA ILE A 7 -13.07 16.50 -4.71
C ILE A 7 -14.09 17.57 -4.30
N ALA A 8 -14.49 18.45 -5.23
CA ALA A 8 -15.50 19.49 -4.97
C ALA A 8 -16.90 18.91 -4.66
N LYS A 9 -17.19 17.71 -5.15
CA LYS A 9 -18.47 17.01 -4.90
C LYS A 9 -18.52 16.27 -3.56
N LEU A 10 -17.37 16.03 -2.92
CA LEU A 10 -17.30 15.35 -1.61
C LEU A 10 -17.80 16.27 -0.50
N THR A 11 -18.59 15.74 0.42
CA THR A 11 -18.94 16.42 1.68
C THR A 11 -17.73 16.45 2.62
N LEU A 12 -17.81 17.21 3.69
CA LEU A 12 -16.74 17.27 4.69
C LEU A 12 -16.56 15.92 5.40
N GLU A 13 -17.67 15.26 5.72
CA GLU A 13 -17.67 13.90 6.34
C GLU A 13 -17.02 12.86 5.43
N GLU A 14 -17.32 12.91 4.13
CA GLU A 14 -16.71 12.00 3.16
C GLU A 14 -15.22 12.24 3.02
N LYS A 15 -14.77 13.50 2.96
CA LYS A 15 -13.34 13.85 2.95
C LYS A 15 -12.64 13.34 4.21
N ALA A 16 -13.23 13.55 5.38
CA ALA A 16 -12.71 13.05 6.65
C ALA A 16 -12.72 11.49 6.67
N GLY A 17 -13.77 10.87 6.14
CA GLY A 17 -13.89 9.43 6.01
C GLY A 17 -12.78 8.80 5.19
N LEU A 18 -12.42 9.40 4.05
CA LEU A 18 -11.34 8.92 3.19
C LEU A 18 -9.95 8.95 3.88
N THR A 19 -9.76 9.81 4.89
CA THR A 19 -8.50 9.89 5.64
C THR A 19 -8.46 9.02 6.89
N SER A 20 -9.60 8.49 7.36
CA SER A 20 -9.69 7.70 8.59
C SER A 20 -9.72 6.19 8.38
N GLY A 21 -9.92 5.74 7.15
CA GLY A 21 -10.10 4.32 6.84
C GLY A 21 -11.47 3.75 7.25
N LEU A 22 -11.80 2.58 6.73
CA LEU A 22 -12.97 1.79 7.09
C LEU A 22 -12.63 0.86 8.26
N ASP A 23 -11.53 0.16 8.13
CA ASP A 23 -10.97 -0.77 9.10
C ASP A 23 -9.43 -0.68 9.06
N PHE A 24 -8.73 -1.73 9.51
CA PHE A 24 -7.27 -1.78 9.56
C PHE A 24 -6.60 -1.77 8.18
N TRP A 25 -7.31 -2.27 7.16
CA TRP A 25 -6.73 -2.55 5.86
C TRP A 25 -7.43 -1.84 4.70
N HIS A 26 -8.64 -1.30 4.92
CA HIS A 26 -9.45 -0.76 3.84
C HIS A 26 -9.73 0.74 4.00
N THR A 27 -9.78 1.43 2.86
CA THR A 27 -10.32 2.78 2.78
C THR A 27 -11.85 2.75 2.80
N LYS A 28 -12.48 3.87 3.18
CA LYS A 28 -13.93 4.02 3.04
C LYS A 28 -14.30 4.26 1.57
N ALA A 29 -15.36 3.60 1.12
CA ALA A 29 -15.97 3.91 -0.18
C ALA A 29 -16.79 5.19 -0.11
N VAL A 30 -16.96 5.86 -1.27
CA VAL A 30 -17.98 6.89 -1.49
C VAL A 30 -18.77 6.49 -2.72
N GLU A 31 -19.70 5.55 -2.52
CA GLU A 31 -20.43 4.85 -3.59
C GLU A 31 -21.16 5.81 -4.54
N ARG A 32 -21.80 6.89 -4.01
CA ARG A 32 -22.51 7.87 -4.82
C ARG A 32 -21.62 8.62 -5.82
N LEU A 33 -20.30 8.60 -5.63
CA LEU A 33 -19.31 9.20 -6.52
C LEU A 33 -18.45 8.16 -7.24
N GLY A 34 -18.75 6.87 -7.08
CA GLY A 34 -17.99 5.79 -7.70
C GLY A 34 -16.58 5.63 -7.15
N ILE A 35 -16.33 6.06 -5.90
CA ILE A 35 -15.06 5.85 -5.22
C ILE A 35 -15.14 4.53 -4.46
N PRO A 36 -14.40 3.49 -4.86
CA PRO A 36 -14.44 2.20 -4.20
C PRO A 36 -13.70 2.23 -2.85
N SER A 37 -13.96 1.22 -2.03
CA SER A 37 -13.06 0.84 -0.94
C SER A 37 -11.86 0.12 -1.53
N GLU A 38 -10.67 0.50 -1.12
CA GLU A 38 -9.42 -0.10 -1.58
C GLU A 38 -8.69 -0.75 -0.40
N MET A 39 -8.16 -1.96 -0.64
CA MET A 39 -7.31 -2.63 0.33
C MET A 39 -5.90 -2.04 0.28
N MET A 40 -5.37 -1.72 1.45
CA MET A 40 -3.98 -1.32 1.64
C MET A 40 -3.22 -2.40 2.41
N THR A 41 -1.94 -2.56 2.14
CA THR A 41 -1.11 -3.50 2.90
C THR A 41 0.32 -3.00 3.07
N ASP A 42 0.98 -3.49 4.08
CA ASP A 42 2.42 -3.36 4.25
C ASP A 42 3.16 -4.21 3.21
N GLY A 43 4.47 -4.10 3.20
CA GLY A 43 5.35 -5.02 2.50
C GLY A 43 6.02 -4.46 1.26
N PRO A 44 6.82 -3.39 1.38
CA PRO A 44 7.62 -2.87 0.27
C PRO A 44 8.72 -3.83 -0.19
N HIS A 45 8.99 -4.90 0.58
CA HIS A 45 9.96 -5.96 0.26
C HIS A 45 9.28 -7.33 0.04
N GLY A 46 7.97 -7.35 -0.04
CA GLY A 46 7.10 -8.51 -0.18
C GLY A 46 5.78 -8.24 0.51
N LEU A 47 4.67 -8.49 -0.18
CA LEU A 47 3.33 -8.18 0.32
C LEU A 47 3.04 -8.88 1.64
N ARG A 48 2.46 -8.14 2.58
CA ARG A 48 2.02 -8.67 3.87
C ARG A 48 0.50 -8.63 3.95
N LYS A 49 -0.15 -9.48 3.17
CA LYS A 49 -1.60 -9.66 3.24
C LYS A 49 -1.93 -10.78 4.21
N GLN A 50 -2.84 -10.52 5.16
CA GLN A 50 -3.33 -11.54 6.07
C GLN A 50 -4.37 -12.44 5.39
N GLU A 51 -4.45 -13.73 5.78
CA GLU A 51 -5.49 -14.64 5.30
C GLU A 51 -6.87 -14.28 5.88
N SER A 52 -6.91 -13.58 7.01
CA SER A 52 -8.13 -13.17 7.72
C SER A 52 -8.16 -11.66 7.92
N ASP A 53 -9.25 -11.03 7.51
CA ASP A 53 -9.49 -9.59 7.70
C ASP A 53 -9.56 -9.18 9.18
N SER A 54 -9.82 -10.13 10.08
CA SER A 54 -9.85 -9.90 11.53
C SER A 54 -8.46 -9.86 12.19
N ASP A 55 -7.40 -10.23 11.47
CA ASP A 55 -6.04 -10.24 12.01
C ASP A 55 -5.35 -8.88 11.85
N ALA A 56 -5.83 -7.90 12.59
CA ALA A 56 -5.29 -6.54 12.57
C ALA A 56 -3.83 -6.44 13.04
N LEU A 57 -3.37 -7.36 13.88
CA LEU A 57 -2.00 -7.36 14.40
C LEU A 57 -1.03 -8.17 13.52
N GLY A 58 -1.54 -8.93 12.55
CA GLY A 58 -0.71 -9.75 11.70
C GLY A 58 0.01 -10.89 12.44
N LEU A 59 -0.65 -11.46 13.45
CA LEU A 59 -0.13 -12.57 14.25
C LEU A 59 -0.50 -13.93 13.66
N GLY A 60 -1.48 -13.96 12.76
CA GLY A 60 -1.95 -15.16 12.07
C GLY A 60 -1.13 -15.47 10.83
N ARG A 61 -1.75 -16.23 9.93
CA ARG A 61 -1.13 -16.59 8.64
C ARG A 61 -1.23 -15.44 7.66
N SER A 62 -0.12 -15.21 6.95
CA SER A 62 -0.10 -14.30 5.80
C SER A 62 -0.19 -15.10 4.50
N VAL A 63 -0.78 -14.50 3.48
CA VAL A 63 -0.74 -15.04 2.12
C VAL A 63 0.71 -15.12 1.66
N PRO A 64 1.14 -16.25 1.05
CA PRO A 64 2.47 -16.34 0.49
C PRO A 64 2.75 -15.23 -0.52
N ALA A 65 3.92 -14.62 -0.43
CA ALA A 65 4.34 -13.52 -1.28
C ALA A 65 5.83 -13.62 -1.63
N THR A 66 6.23 -12.97 -2.70
CA THR A 66 7.63 -12.90 -3.11
C THR A 66 8.43 -12.11 -2.07
N CYS A 67 9.54 -12.69 -1.60
CA CYS A 67 10.49 -11.98 -0.74
C CYS A 67 11.49 -11.22 -1.59
N PHE A 68 11.26 -9.93 -1.79
CA PHE A 68 12.19 -9.05 -2.50
C PHE A 68 13.33 -8.61 -1.59
N PRO A 69 14.48 -8.19 -2.18
CA PRO A 69 15.59 -7.64 -1.40
C PRO A 69 15.16 -6.40 -0.61
N THR A 70 15.84 -6.15 0.51
CA THR A 70 15.57 -4.96 1.34
C THR A 70 15.86 -3.66 0.58
N ALA A 71 15.23 -2.55 0.98
CA ALA A 71 15.48 -1.23 0.38
C ALA A 71 16.96 -0.84 0.44
N SER A 72 17.65 -1.18 1.53
CA SER A 72 19.10 -0.92 1.67
C SER A 72 19.93 -1.70 0.65
N ALA A 73 19.58 -2.96 0.39
CA ALA A 73 20.27 -3.77 -0.63
C ALA A 73 20.02 -3.22 -2.03
N LEU A 74 18.75 -2.89 -2.34
CA LEU A 74 18.37 -2.33 -3.63
C LEU A 74 19.01 -0.98 -3.91
N ALA A 75 19.07 -0.09 -2.91
CA ALA A 75 19.71 1.22 -3.03
C ALA A 75 21.20 1.12 -3.36
N ASN A 76 21.88 0.08 -2.89
CA ASN A 76 23.28 -0.14 -3.20
C ASN A 76 23.55 -0.57 -4.67
N SER A 77 22.52 -0.96 -5.40
CA SER A 77 22.67 -1.30 -6.82
C SER A 77 22.94 -0.07 -7.69
N TRP A 78 22.43 1.10 -7.30
CA TRP A 78 22.41 2.33 -8.11
C TRP A 78 21.81 2.13 -9.51
N ASP A 79 20.94 1.12 -9.64
CA ASP A 79 20.31 0.72 -10.91
C ASP A 79 18.82 1.09 -10.88
N GLU A 80 18.47 2.22 -11.50
CA GLU A 80 17.10 2.70 -11.56
C GLU A 80 16.19 1.77 -12.38
N ALA A 81 16.73 1.10 -13.41
CA ALA A 81 15.95 0.17 -14.22
C ALA A 81 15.56 -1.07 -13.41
N LEU A 82 16.49 -1.62 -12.65
CA LEU A 82 16.22 -2.72 -11.71
C LEU A 82 15.15 -2.34 -10.68
N LEU A 83 15.23 -1.13 -10.11
CA LEU A 83 14.25 -0.65 -9.14
C LEU A 83 12.85 -0.49 -9.76
N SER A 84 12.79 -0.01 -11.01
CA SER A 84 11.54 0.09 -11.75
C SER A 84 10.93 -1.29 -12.05
N ASP A 85 11.74 -2.26 -12.46
CA ASP A 85 11.31 -3.64 -12.71
C ASP A 85 10.78 -4.31 -11.43
N LEU A 86 11.45 -4.11 -10.31
CA LEU A 86 11.01 -4.61 -9.02
C LEU A 86 9.68 -3.98 -8.60
N GLY A 87 9.54 -2.66 -8.76
CA GLY A 87 8.29 -1.95 -8.46
C GLY A 87 7.13 -2.47 -9.32
N ARG A 88 7.37 -2.78 -10.59
CA ARG A 88 6.38 -3.39 -11.48
C ARG A 88 6.00 -4.79 -11.01
N ALA A 89 6.96 -5.65 -10.70
CA ALA A 89 6.70 -7.01 -10.22
C ALA A 89 5.89 -7.01 -8.91
N LEU A 90 6.23 -6.13 -7.96
CA LEU A 90 5.47 -5.94 -6.74
C LEU A 90 4.04 -5.46 -7.01
N GLY A 91 3.87 -4.53 -7.95
CA GLY A 91 2.56 -4.02 -8.36
C GLY A 91 1.70 -5.09 -9.03
N GLU A 92 2.26 -5.92 -9.89
CA GLU A 92 1.57 -7.05 -10.52
C GLU A 92 1.09 -8.07 -9.48
N GLU A 93 1.93 -8.39 -8.50
CA GLU A 93 1.57 -9.27 -7.39
C GLU A 93 0.47 -8.66 -6.51
N ALA A 94 0.54 -7.35 -6.23
CA ALA A 94 -0.47 -6.63 -5.49
C ALA A 94 -1.84 -6.69 -6.18
N VAL A 95 -1.89 -6.44 -7.49
CA VAL A 95 -3.12 -6.53 -8.29
C VAL A 95 -3.68 -7.95 -8.26
N ALA A 96 -2.85 -8.97 -8.41
CA ALA A 96 -3.26 -10.37 -8.36
C ALA A 96 -3.87 -10.76 -7.00
N GLN A 97 -3.47 -10.06 -5.92
CA GLN A 97 -3.99 -10.25 -4.56
C GLN A 97 -5.14 -9.30 -4.21
N GLY A 98 -5.62 -8.48 -5.15
CA GLY A 98 -6.70 -7.52 -4.92
C GLY A 98 -6.29 -6.37 -3.98
N ILE A 99 -5.01 -6.00 -3.97
CA ILE A 99 -4.46 -4.90 -3.17
C ILE A 99 -4.38 -3.66 -4.05
N GLY A 100 -5.04 -2.58 -3.63
CA GLY A 100 -5.06 -1.30 -4.34
C GLY A 100 -3.90 -0.38 -3.97
N MET A 101 -3.29 -0.58 -2.79
CA MET A 101 -2.19 0.26 -2.31
C MET A 101 -1.20 -0.53 -1.46
N VAL A 102 0.08 -0.47 -1.82
CA VAL A 102 1.18 -0.96 -0.98
C VAL A 102 1.79 0.20 -0.24
N LEU A 103 1.93 0.10 1.10
CA LEU A 103 2.53 1.11 1.95
C LEU A 103 4.06 1.04 1.85
N GLY A 104 4.62 1.70 0.87
CA GLY A 104 6.04 1.72 0.55
C GLY A 104 6.33 2.59 -0.69
N PRO A 105 7.60 2.79 -1.03
CA PRO A 105 8.78 2.38 -0.29
C PRO A 105 9.03 3.22 0.96
N GLY A 106 9.78 2.66 1.93
CA GLY A 106 10.29 3.44 3.05
C GLY A 106 11.43 4.35 2.58
N VAL A 107 11.23 5.66 2.69
CA VAL A 107 12.17 6.68 2.16
C VAL A 107 12.89 7.47 3.26
N ASN A 108 12.93 6.93 4.45
CA ASN A 108 13.61 7.54 5.58
C ASN A 108 15.12 7.57 5.37
N ILE A 109 15.75 8.65 5.81
CA ILE A 109 17.21 8.71 5.90
C ILE A 109 17.68 7.81 7.06
N LYS A 110 18.56 6.87 6.77
CA LYS A 110 19.23 6.04 7.77
C LYS A 110 20.27 6.86 8.51
N ARG A 111 19.93 7.38 9.68
CA ARG A 111 20.83 8.18 10.53
C ARG A 111 21.62 7.32 11.50
N SER A 112 21.15 6.13 11.79
CA SER A 112 21.75 5.19 12.74
C SER A 112 21.58 3.77 12.21
N PRO A 113 22.55 2.87 12.42
CA PRO A 113 22.42 1.46 12.06
C PRO A 113 21.31 0.75 12.84
N LEU A 114 20.78 1.36 13.90
CA LEU A 114 19.67 0.84 14.70
C LEU A 114 18.29 1.28 14.19
N CYS A 115 18.24 2.11 13.18
CA CYS A 115 16.97 2.55 12.57
C CYS A 115 16.46 1.51 11.57
#